data_0e872dcaf2562a7b48cd25ec2594d9c9
#
_entry.id   0e872dcaf2562a7b48cd25ec2594d9c9
#
_cell.length_a   1.000
_cell.length_b   1.000
_cell.length_c   1.000
_cell.angle_alpha   90.00
_cell.angle_beta   90.00
_cell.angle_gamma   90.00
#
_symmetry.space_group_name_H-M   'P 1'
#
loop_
_entity.id
_entity.type
_entity.pdbx_description
1 polymer ?
#
loop_
_entity_poly.entity_id
_entity_poly.type
_entity_poly.pdbx_seq_one_letter_code
_entity_poly.pdbx_strand_id
1 'polypeptide(L)'
;MTIQQQNIPARRIPLTEVAEVRLEYAPSRYEWNSCLCRLKLRDGTKLICCTEGAVDAKSAPGDARSYIAFVRELHRLLPQHAPGCQFWAGASPRSYLGQTALLALAALLALAAVVFFMRVGWTESSATKVLAALALLPVGYLWISRNRPRQYSPDLIPDEVLPRDH
;
A
#
# COMPACT_ATOMS: atom_id res chain seq x y z
N MET A 1 3.38 18.36 14.60
CA MET A 1 3.64 17.84 13.25
C MET A 1 2.98 18.77 12.23
N THR A 2 3.72 19.27 11.26
CA THR A 2 3.19 20.17 10.23
C THR A 2 3.14 19.42 8.92
N ILE A 3 1.96 19.25 8.35
CA ILE A 3 1.75 18.66 7.03
C ILE A 3 1.47 19.79 6.06
N GLN A 4 2.35 19.97 5.09
CA GLN A 4 2.20 20.98 4.04
C GLN A 4 1.67 20.29 2.79
N GLN A 5 0.40 20.50 2.49
CA GLN A 5 -0.23 20.09 1.25
C GLN A 5 -0.20 21.29 0.31
N GLN A 6 0.27 21.12 -0.92
CA GLN A 6 0.32 22.20 -1.90
C GLN A 6 -1.08 22.82 -2.08
N ASN A 7 -1.20 24.13 -1.88
CA ASN A 7 -2.43 24.94 -1.91
C ASN A 7 -3.40 24.86 -0.71
N ILE A 8 -3.06 24.15 0.37
CA ILE A 8 -3.82 24.23 1.61
C ILE A 8 -2.92 24.79 2.70
N PRO A 9 -3.39 25.76 3.53
CA PRO A 9 -2.57 26.28 4.63
C PRO A 9 -2.11 25.14 5.52
N ALA A 10 -0.83 25.16 5.91
CA ALA A 10 -0.21 24.13 6.75
C ALA A 10 -1.05 23.92 8.02
N ARG A 11 -1.79 22.81 8.09
CA ARG A 11 -2.61 22.49 9.26
C ARG A 11 -1.74 21.78 10.29
N ARG A 12 -1.66 22.33 11.47
CA ARG A 12 -1.04 21.66 12.63
C ARG A 12 -2.05 20.72 13.24
N ILE A 13 -1.69 19.45 13.33
CA ILE A 13 -2.53 18.39 13.89
C ILE A 13 -1.86 17.90 15.17
N PRO A 14 -2.55 17.98 16.32
CA PRO A 14 -2.02 17.45 17.56
C PRO A 14 -1.96 15.91 17.46
N LEU A 15 -0.87 15.30 17.92
CA LEU A 15 -0.68 13.85 17.89
C LEU A 15 -1.76 13.11 18.70
N THR A 16 -2.34 13.76 19.69
CA THR A 16 -3.44 13.22 20.52
C THR A 16 -4.72 12.91 19.74
N GLU A 17 -4.90 13.53 18.57
CA GLU A 17 -6.04 13.27 17.70
C GLU A 17 -5.86 12.04 16.79
N VAL A 18 -4.66 11.47 16.71
CA VAL A 18 -4.40 10.30 15.88
C VAL A 18 -4.96 9.05 16.54
N ALA A 19 -5.89 8.37 15.87
CA ALA A 19 -6.52 7.14 16.33
C ALA A 19 -5.90 5.88 15.73
N GLU A 20 -5.45 5.94 14.47
CA GLU A 20 -4.90 4.79 13.75
C GLU A 20 -3.77 5.27 12.81
N VAL A 21 -2.69 4.50 12.77
CA VAL A 21 -1.62 4.60 11.78
C VAL A 21 -1.63 3.34 10.97
N ARG A 22 -1.63 3.48 9.65
CA ARG A 22 -1.58 2.36 8.72
C ARG A 22 -0.48 2.56 7.70
N LEU A 23 0.45 1.62 7.64
CA LEU A 23 1.51 1.57 6.64
C LEU A 23 1.13 0.57 5.56
N GLU A 24 1.12 1.02 4.30
CA GLU A 24 0.77 0.19 3.15
C GLU A 24 1.90 0.22 2.11
N TYR A 25 2.20 -0.92 1.52
CA TYR A 25 3.00 -1.00 0.31
C TYR A 25 2.12 -0.65 -0.90
N ALA A 26 2.46 0.43 -1.60
CA ALA A 26 1.67 0.96 -2.70
C ALA A 26 2.56 1.32 -3.89
N PRO A 27 3.02 0.31 -4.66
CA PRO A 27 3.86 0.54 -5.83
C PRO A 27 3.13 1.43 -6.84
N SER A 28 3.84 2.41 -7.38
CA SER A 28 3.36 3.29 -8.44
C SER A 28 3.91 2.86 -9.80
N ARG A 29 3.47 3.54 -10.86
CA ARG A 29 4.01 3.32 -12.21
C ARG A 29 5.49 3.67 -12.33
N TYR A 30 5.98 4.56 -11.47
CA TYR A 30 7.32 5.11 -11.53
C TYR A 30 8.24 4.52 -10.48
N GLU A 31 7.68 4.02 -9.36
CA GLU A 31 8.46 3.53 -8.24
C GLU A 31 7.82 2.29 -7.60
N TRP A 32 8.51 1.15 -7.75
CA TRP A 32 8.08 -0.13 -7.17
C TRP A 32 8.23 -0.18 -5.65
N ASN A 33 8.99 0.75 -5.08
CA ASN A 33 9.34 0.80 -3.67
C ASN A 33 8.50 1.83 -2.89
N SER A 34 7.41 2.31 -3.48
CA SER A 34 6.55 3.32 -2.87
C SER A 34 5.75 2.75 -1.70
N CYS A 35 5.74 3.50 -0.61
CA CYS A 35 5.00 3.18 0.61
C CYS A 35 4.10 4.36 1.01
N LEU A 36 2.96 4.04 1.60
CA LEU A 36 1.97 5.00 2.08
C LEU A 36 1.85 4.89 3.59
N CYS A 37 1.86 6.02 4.27
CA CYS A 37 1.43 6.15 5.66
C CYS A 37 0.07 6.85 5.69
N ARG A 38 -0.96 6.14 6.14
CA ARG A 38 -2.30 6.68 6.34
C ARG A 38 -2.52 6.92 7.81
N LEU A 39 -2.87 8.15 8.16
CA LEU A 39 -3.26 8.53 9.49
C LEU A 39 -4.78 8.71 9.50
N LYS A 40 -5.45 8.07 10.45
CA LYS A 40 -6.86 8.28 10.72
C LYS A 40 -7.00 9.03 12.04
N LEU A 41 -7.63 10.18 11.99
CA LEU A 41 -7.90 10.99 13.18
C LEU A 41 -9.17 10.49 13.88
N ARG A 42 -9.36 10.89 15.14
CA ARG A 42 -10.53 10.56 15.94
C ARG A 42 -11.83 11.15 15.38
N ASP A 43 -11.75 12.27 14.66
CA ASP A 43 -12.87 12.89 13.95
C ASP A 43 -13.27 12.15 12.65
N GLY A 44 -12.52 11.07 12.29
CA GLY A 44 -12.73 10.29 11.06
C GLY A 44 -11.95 10.81 9.86
N THR A 45 -11.28 11.97 9.95
CA THR A 45 -10.43 12.51 8.88
C THR A 45 -9.28 11.57 8.57
N LYS A 46 -9.00 11.38 7.28
CA LYS A 46 -7.90 10.55 6.79
C LYS A 46 -6.85 11.43 6.14
N LEU A 47 -5.60 11.25 6.54
CA LEU A 47 -4.44 11.91 5.98
C LEU A 47 -3.55 10.86 5.33
N ILE A 48 -2.93 11.21 4.22
CA ILE A 48 -2.06 10.30 3.48
C ILE A 48 -0.70 10.99 3.32
N CYS A 49 0.35 10.29 3.73
CA CYS A 49 1.73 10.68 3.50
C CYS A 49 2.38 9.59 2.65
N CYS A 50 3.00 9.94 1.54
CA CYS A 50 3.65 9.01 0.61
C CYS A 50 5.16 9.27 0.53
N THR A 51 5.91 8.25 0.09
CA THR A 51 7.32 8.40 -0.30
C THR A 51 7.48 9.25 -1.56
N GLU A 52 6.53 9.15 -2.49
CA GLU A 52 6.40 10.09 -3.60
C GLU A 52 5.80 11.38 -3.05
N GLY A 53 6.47 12.51 -3.21
CA GLY A 53 5.90 13.81 -2.84
C GLY A 53 4.46 13.93 -3.33
N ALA A 54 3.62 14.65 -2.58
CA ALA A 54 2.16 14.74 -2.71
C ALA A 54 1.57 14.31 -4.06
N VAL A 55 0.44 13.65 -4.03
CA VAL A 55 -0.35 13.01 -5.11
C VAL A 55 -0.45 13.80 -6.45
N ASP A 56 0.05 15.01 -6.52
CA ASP A 56 0.15 15.82 -7.73
C ASP A 56 1.53 15.66 -8.39
N ALA A 57 1.52 15.22 -9.64
CA ALA A 57 2.65 14.88 -10.51
C ALA A 57 3.72 15.97 -10.74
N LYS A 58 3.77 17.03 -9.93
CA LYS A 58 4.73 18.16 -10.02
C LYS A 58 5.60 18.33 -8.77
N SER A 59 5.40 17.53 -7.73
CA SER A 59 6.26 17.58 -6.53
C SER A 59 7.49 16.72 -6.76
N ALA A 60 8.65 17.21 -6.32
CA ALA A 60 9.89 16.45 -6.34
C ALA A 60 9.68 15.08 -5.64
N PRO A 61 10.29 14.00 -6.14
CA PRO A 61 10.19 12.68 -5.53
C PRO A 61 10.58 12.80 -4.05
N GLY A 62 9.68 12.39 -3.16
CA GLY A 62 9.94 12.37 -1.73
C GLY A 62 11.11 11.44 -1.46
N ASP A 63 12.14 11.92 -0.75
CA ASP A 63 13.28 11.10 -0.38
C ASP A 63 12.80 9.97 0.55
N ALA A 64 13.06 8.72 0.17
CA ALA A 64 12.74 7.53 0.97
C ALA A 64 13.29 7.63 2.40
N ARG A 65 14.48 8.24 2.56
CA ARG A 65 15.11 8.47 3.87
C ARG A 65 14.29 9.43 4.74
N SER A 66 13.78 10.51 4.16
CA SER A 66 12.92 11.46 4.86
C SER A 66 11.61 10.80 5.31
N TYR A 67 11.03 9.94 4.46
CA TYR A 67 9.84 9.17 4.82
C TYR A 67 10.12 8.19 5.96
N ILE A 68 11.21 7.43 5.90
CA ILE A 68 11.61 6.48 6.95
C ILE A 68 11.84 7.23 8.28
N ALA A 69 12.57 8.35 8.24
CA ALA A 69 12.82 9.18 9.42
C ALA A 69 11.50 9.69 10.02
N PHE A 70 10.59 10.17 9.17
CA PHE A 70 9.26 10.60 9.58
C PHE A 70 8.46 9.48 10.24
N VAL A 71 8.38 8.30 9.61
CA VAL A 71 7.65 7.15 10.16
C VAL A 71 8.22 6.72 11.50
N ARG A 72 9.53 6.61 11.62
CA ARG A 72 10.19 6.24 12.89
C ARG A 72 9.90 7.24 14.00
N GLU A 73 10.02 8.53 13.71
CA GLU A 73 9.75 9.58 14.71
C GLU A 73 8.26 9.60 15.10
N LEU A 74 7.37 9.40 14.15
CA LEU A 74 5.94 9.27 14.42
C LEU A 74 5.64 8.10 15.38
N HIS A 75 6.27 6.94 15.16
CA HIS A 75 6.10 5.76 16.00
C HIS A 75 6.71 5.94 17.39
N ARG A 76 7.77 6.71 17.51
CA ARG A 76 8.38 7.05 18.79
C ARG A 76 7.51 7.99 19.63
N LEU A 77 6.83 8.95 18.99
CA LEU A 77 6.05 9.98 19.67
C LEU A 77 4.62 9.57 19.98
N LEU A 78 3.97 8.80 19.08
CA LEU A 78 2.55 8.44 19.23
C LEU A 78 2.23 7.66 20.51
N PRO A 79 3.00 6.66 20.96
CA PRO A 79 2.71 5.95 22.21
C PRO A 79 2.69 6.88 23.43
N GLN A 80 3.49 7.94 23.41
CA GLN A 80 3.59 8.92 24.50
C GLN A 80 2.42 9.91 24.52
N HIS A 81 1.91 10.31 23.34
CA HIS A 81 0.90 11.36 23.20
C HIS A 81 -0.50 10.80 22.91
N ALA A 82 -0.60 9.60 22.34
CA ALA A 82 -1.85 8.93 22.00
C ALA A 82 -1.78 7.43 22.37
N PRO A 83 -1.84 7.06 23.65
CA PRO A 83 -1.64 5.67 24.10
C PRO A 83 -2.71 4.69 23.57
N GLY A 84 -3.82 5.18 23.01
CA GLY A 84 -4.85 4.36 22.36
C GLY A 84 -4.72 4.25 20.84
N CYS A 85 -3.63 4.74 20.25
CA CYS A 85 -3.41 4.67 18.81
C CYS A 85 -3.15 3.22 18.37
N GLN A 86 -3.81 2.81 17.28
CA GLN A 86 -3.64 1.48 16.70
C GLN A 86 -2.67 1.53 15.52
N PHE A 87 -1.75 0.56 15.45
CA PHE A 87 -0.76 0.44 14.38
C PHE A 87 -1.06 -0.76 13.50
N TRP A 88 -1.28 -0.51 12.21
CA TRP A 88 -1.64 -1.51 11.22
C TRP A 88 -0.66 -1.48 10.05
N ALA A 89 -0.25 -2.65 9.60
CA ALA A 89 0.49 -2.84 8.36
C ALA A 89 -0.40 -3.48 7.31
N GLY A 90 -0.18 -3.10 6.05
CA GLY A 90 -0.91 -3.61 4.89
C GLY A 90 -2.26 -2.94 4.66
N ALA A 91 -2.94 -3.43 3.63
CA ALA A 91 -4.23 -2.89 3.17
C ALA A 91 -5.33 -3.01 4.22
N SER A 92 -6.41 -2.24 4.06
CA SER A 92 -7.58 -2.43 4.92
C SER A 92 -8.18 -3.84 4.69
N PRO A 93 -8.80 -4.48 5.73
CA PRO A 93 -9.35 -5.83 5.57
C PRO A 93 -10.34 -5.96 4.41
N ARG A 94 -11.16 -4.94 4.17
CA ARG A 94 -12.12 -4.92 3.04
C ARG A 94 -11.39 -4.84 1.70
N SER A 95 -10.38 -3.99 1.58
CA SER A 95 -9.58 -3.85 0.37
C SER A 95 -8.79 -5.13 0.08
N TYR A 96 -8.20 -5.72 1.11
CA TYR A 96 -7.47 -6.98 1.00
C TYR A 96 -8.36 -8.11 0.51
N LEU A 97 -9.57 -8.27 1.08
CA LEU A 97 -10.53 -9.27 0.65
C LEU A 97 -10.94 -9.07 -0.81
N GLY A 98 -11.23 -7.83 -1.21
CA GLY A 98 -11.58 -7.50 -2.60
C GLY A 98 -10.44 -7.83 -3.59
N GLN A 99 -9.21 -7.48 -3.24
CA GLN A 99 -8.02 -7.79 -4.06
C GLN A 99 -7.78 -9.30 -4.18
N THR A 100 -7.93 -10.03 -3.07
CA THR A 100 -7.78 -11.49 -3.07
C THR A 100 -8.87 -12.17 -3.90
N ALA A 101 -10.11 -11.72 -3.77
CA ALA A 101 -11.23 -12.22 -4.58
C ALA A 101 -11.02 -11.95 -6.08
N LEU A 102 -10.54 -10.75 -6.43
CA LEU A 102 -10.24 -10.40 -7.82
C LEU A 102 -9.11 -11.27 -8.40
N LEU A 103 -8.04 -11.51 -7.63
CA LEU A 103 -6.94 -12.38 -8.06
C LEU A 103 -7.43 -13.83 -8.25
N ALA A 104 -8.24 -14.34 -7.32
CA ALA A 104 -8.83 -15.67 -7.43
C ALA A 104 -9.73 -15.80 -8.68
N LEU A 105 -10.56 -14.79 -8.94
CA LEU A 105 -11.39 -14.74 -10.15
C LEU A 105 -10.53 -14.72 -11.42
N ALA A 106 -9.48 -13.91 -11.46
CA ALA A 106 -8.56 -13.85 -12.59
C ALA A 106 -7.88 -15.22 -12.84
N ALA A 107 -7.47 -15.91 -11.77
CA ALA A 107 -6.88 -17.25 -11.87
C ALA A 107 -7.89 -18.28 -12.41
N LEU A 108 -9.14 -18.24 -11.95
CA LEU A 108 -10.21 -19.10 -12.45
C LEU A 108 -10.51 -18.86 -13.93
N LEU A 109 -10.57 -17.59 -14.35
CA LEU A 109 -10.80 -17.24 -15.75
C LEU A 109 -9.61 -17.67 -16.63
N ALA A 110 -8.38 -17.52 -16.17
CA ALA A 110 -7.20 -18.01 -16.88
C ALA A 110 -7.23 -19.54 -17.04
N LEU A 111 -7.59 -20.28 -15.98
CA LEU A 111 -7.73 -21.73 -16.02
C LEU A 111 -8.84 -22.14 -16.98
N ALA A 112 -10.00 -21.50 -16.92
CA ALA A 112 -11.12 -21.78 -17.85
C ALA A 112 -10.73 -21.52 -19.30
N ALA A 113 -9.97 -20.46 -19.58
CA ALA A 113 -9.44 -20.16 -20.90
C ALA A 113 -8.48 -21.26 -21.39
N VAL A 114 -7.58 -21.75 -20.53
CA VAL A 114 -6.68 -22.86 -20.86
C VAL A 114 -7.50 -24.10 -21.25
N VAL A 115 -8.48 -24.51 -20.44
CA VAL A 115 -9.32 -25.68 -20.69
C VAL A 115 -10.14 -25.52 -21.99
N PHE A 116 -10.69 -24.33 -22.22
CA PHE A 116 -11.44 -24.03 -23.45
C PHE A 116 -10.56 -24.18 -24.69
N PHE A 117 -9.37 -23.56 -24.71
CA PHE A 117 -8.47 -23.66 -25.87
C PHE A 117 -7.86 -25.05 -26.05
N MET A 118 -7.73 -25.87 -25.02
CA MET A 118 -7.36 -27.26 -25.15
C MET A 118 -8.39 -28.08 -25.94
N ARG A 119 -9.66 -27.66 -25.88
CA ARG A 119 -10.75 -28.36 -26.60
C ARG A 119 -10.99 -27.82 -28.01
N VAL A 120 -10.84 -26.52 -28.20
CA VAL A 120 -11.17 -25.83 -29.48
C VAL A 120 -9.96 -25.72 -30.40
N GLY A 121 -8.76 -25.77 -29.83
CA GLY A 121 -7.49 -25.54 -30.52
C GLY A 121 -6.88 -24.17 -30.18
N TRP A 122 -5.56 -24.13 -30.18
CA TRP A 122 -4.79 -22.96 -29.89
C TRP A 122 -4.50 -22.17 -31.17
N THR A 123 -4.72 -20.83 -31.10
CA THR A 123 -4.15 -19.90 -32.09
C THR A 123 -2.99 -19.18 -31.44
N GLU A 124 -2.04 -18.69 -32.22
CA GLU A 124 -0.90 -17.91 -31.68
C GLU A 124 -1.35 -16.73 -30.83
N SER A 125 -2.38 -16.00 -31.27
CA SER A 125 -2.96 -14.88 -30.54
C SER A 125 -3.60 -15.30 -29.20
N SER A 126 -4.27 -16.45 -29.12
CA SER A 126 -4.88 -16.92 -27.88
C SER A 126 -3.84 -17.43 -26.88
N ALA A 127 -2.83 -18.14 -27.36
CA ALA A 127 -1.73 -18.62 -26.55
C ALA A 127 -0.98 -17.46 -25.87
N THR A 128 -0.64 -16.43 -26.64
CA THR A 128 0.06 -15.24 -26.11
C THR A 128 -0.74 -14.53 -25.02
N LYS A 129 -2.05 -14.35 -25.21
CA LYS A 129 -2.93 -13.70 -24.22
C LYS A 129 -3.04 -14.49 -22.92
N VAL A 130 -3.18 -15.81 -23.02
CA VAL A 130 -3.26 -16.69 -21.84
C VAL A 130 -1.93 -16.72 -21.10
N LEU A 131 -0.82 -16.83 -21.80
CA LEU A 131 0.52 -16.76 -21.17
C LEU A 131 0.75 -15.43 -20.46
N ALA A 132 0.38 -14.30 -21.10
CA ALA A 132 0.48 -12.98 -20.46
C ALA A 132 -0.38 -12.89 -19.18
N ALA A 133 -1.62 -13.41 -19.21
CA ALA A 133 -2.48 -13.44 -18.04
C ALA A 133 -1.89 -14.29 -16.90
N LEU A 134 -1.34 -15.47 -17.22
CA LEU A 134 -0.70 -16.35 -16.25
C LEU A 134 0.56 -15.72 -15.65
N ALA A 135 1.35 -14.98 -16.43
CA ALA A 135 2.56 -14.30 -15.97
C ALA A 135 2.26 -13.16 -14.97
N LEU A 136 1.06 -12.57 -15.02
CA LEU A 136 0.64 -11.52 -14.08
C LEU A 136 0.18 -12.07 -12.73
N LEU A 137 -0.24 -13.33 -12.64
CA LEU A 137 -0.74 -13.90 -11.38
C LEU A 137 0.29 -13.90 -10.25
N PRO A 138 1.57 -14.34 -10.45
CA PRO A 138 2.57 -14.28 -9.39
C PRO A 138 2.88 -12.83 -8.94
N VAL A 139 2.87 -11.86 -9.84
CA VAL A 139 3.06 -10.45 -9.51
C VAL A 139 1.91 -9.95 -8.60
N GLY A 140 0.67 -10.25 -8.98
CA GLY A 140 -0.50 -9.95 -8.17
C GLY A 140 -0.47 -10.63 -6.80
N TYR A 141 -0.05 -11.89 -6.74
CA TYR A 141 0.10 -12.63 -5.49
C TYR A 141 1.17 -12.01 -4.58
N LEU A 142 2.34 -11.66 -5.10
CA LEU A 142 3.40 -11.00 -4.34
C LEU A 142 2.95 -9.65 -3.79
N TRP A 143 2.22 -8.89 -4.58
CA TRP A 143 1.67 -7.61 -4.13
C TRP A 143 0.65 -7.78 -3.00
N ILE A 144 -0.31 -8.72 -3.14
CA ILE A 144 -1.32 -9.00 -2.12
C ILE A 144 -0.67 -9.55 -0.85
N SER A 145 0.31 -10.45 -0.96
CA SER A 145 0.99 -11.05 0.19
C SER A 145 1.76 -10.02 1.01
N ARG A 146 2.38 -9.02 0.38
CA ARG A 146 3.05 -7.91 1.07
C ARG A 146 2.06 -6.98 1.78
N ASN A 147 0.85 -6.86 1.26
CA ASN A 147 -0.20 -5.99 1.79
C ASN A 147 -1.18 -6.71 2.74
N ARG A 148 -0.79 -7.86 3.27
CA ARG A 148 -1.62 -8.59 4.24
C ARG A 148 -1.88 -7.73 5.49
N PRO A 149 -3.15 -7.51 5.85
CA PRO A 149 -3.50 -6.72 7.03
C PRO A 149 -3.01 -7.42 8.31
N ARG A 150 -2.20 -6.70 9.08
CA ARG A 150 -1.71 -7.16 10.38
C ARG A 150 -1.53 -5.99 11.32
N GLN A 151 -1.81 -6.22 12.60
CA GLN A 151 -1.48 -5.28 13.67
C GLN A 151 -0.04 -5.51 14.11
N TYR A 152 0.68 -4.45 14.44
CA TYR A 152 2.06 -4.54 14.91
C TYR A 152 2.31 -3.58 16.09
N SER A 153 3.39 -3.82 16.82
CA SER A 153 3.85 -2.90 17.89
C SER A 153 4.61 -1.72 17.29
N PRO A 154 4.44 -0.50 17.83
CA PRO A 154 5.18 0.68 17.37
C PRO A 154 6.71 0.51 17.42
N ASP A 155 7.21 -0.36 18.30
CA ASP A 155 8.64 -0.64 18.44
C ASP A 155 9.20 -1.59 17.35
N LEU A 156 8.31 -2.32 16.65
CA LEU A 156 8.66 -3.33 15.64
C LEU A 156 7.95 -3.01 14.33
N ILE A 157 8.45 -2.01 13.61
CA ILE A 157 7.92 -1.66 12.29
C ILE A 157 8.31 -2.75 11.28
N PRO A 158 7.36 -3.38 10.57
CA PRO A 158 7.67 -4.42 9.60
C PRO A 158 8.45 -3.85 8.39
N ASP A 159 9.56 -4.49 8.02
CA ASP A 159 10.41 -4.05 6.89
C ASP A 159 9.68 -4.09 5.53
N GLU A 160 8.64 -4.93 5.40
CA GLU A 160 7.90 -5.06 4.14
C GLU A 160 7.09 -3.81 3.77
N VAL A 161 6.77 -2.95 4.75
CA VAL A 161 6.01 -1.71 4.56
C VAL A 161 6.87 -0.45 4.65
N LEU A 162 8.19 -0.63 4.71
CA LEU A 162 9.16 0.45 4.55
C LEU A 162 9.81 0.39 3.17
N PRO A 163 10.12 1.54 2.56
CA PRO A 163 10.89 1.57 1.32
C PRO A 163 12.28 0.98 1.59
N ARG A 164 12.80 0.18 0.65
CA ARG A 164 14.17 -0.34 0.74
C ARG A 164 15.15 0.74 0.32
N ASP A 165 16.15 0.99 1.15
CA ASP A 165 17.30 1.79 0.75
C ASP A 165 18.07 1.03 -0.35
N HIS A 166 18.19 1.65 -1.52
CA HIS A 166 19.08 1.21 -2.60
C HIS A 166 20.33 2.07 -2.62
#